data_339762d9d5948266ce6cb03d66b21a31
#
_entry.id   339762d9d5948266ce6cb03d66b21a31
#
_cell.length_a   1.000
_cell.length_b   1.000
_cell.length_c   1.000
_cell.angle_alpha   90.00
_cell.angle_beta   90.00
_cell.angle_gamma   90.00
#
_symmetry.space_group_name_H-M   'P 1'
#
loop_
_entity.id
_entity.type
_entity.pdbx_description
1 polymer ?
#
loop_
_entity_poly.entity_id
_entity_poly.type
_entity_poly.pdbx_seq_one_letter_code
_entity_poly.pdbx_strand_id
1 'polypeptide(L)'
;MIVGVVVIGVVALATIGWFYIVAPRLTAPVRADLLALGDCVRASENDVLPHEVKRVTCEGPHYGEVFAIVRAPDTREYPGEDALRRLGDQCSGKLFDYAPNIPEGPTFRLALGIPSAQAWSEGSRSVVCVAMAKNERWGSIRS
;
A
#
# COMPACT_ATOMS: atom_id res chain seq x y z
N MET A 1 -45.43 4.17 -21.08
CA MET A 1 -44.35 3.16 -21.35
C MET A 1 -43.00 3.76 -21.72
N ILE A 2 -42.89 4.97 -22.24
CA ILE A 2 -41.61 5.60 -22.70
C ILE A 2 -40.75 6.08 -21.54
N VAL A 3 -41.31 6.56 -20.44
CA VAL A 3 -40.55 7.11 -19.29
C VAL A 3 -39.74 6.02 -18.53
N GLY A 4 -40.31 4.82 -18.43
CA GLY A 4 -39.60 3.70 -17.73
C GLY A 4 -38.37 3.21 -18.46
N VAL A 5 -38.37 3.21 -19.78
CA VAL A 5 -37.24 2.76 -20.61
C VAL A 5 -36.09 3.78 -20.55
N VAL A 6 -36.38 5.07 -20.49
CA VAL A 6 -35.35 6.13 -20.40
C VAL A 6 -34.63 6.08 -19.02
N VAL A 7 -35.36 5.84 -17.90
CA VAL A 7 -34.78 5.78 -16.56
C VAL A 7 -33.84 4.57 -16.43
N ILE A 8 -34.25 3.40 -16.94
CA ILE A 8 -33.41 2.19 -16.91
C ILE A 8 -32.13 2.40 -17.75
N GLY A 9 -32.26 3.03 -18.91
CA GLY A 9 -31.11 3.33 -19.78
C GLY A 9 -30.07 4.26 -19.11
N VAL A 10 -30.54 5.32 -18.45
CA VAL A 10 -29.66 6.29 -17.77
C VAL A 10 -28.94 5.64 -16.57
N VAL A 11 -29.62 4.82 -15.77
CA VAL A 11 -29.03 4.10 -14.65
C VAL A 11 -27.98 3.10 -15.15
N ALA A 12 -28.27 2.34 -16.21
CA ALA A 12 -27.32 1.39 -16.80
C ALA A 12 -26.06 2.08 -17.33
N LEU A 13 -26.20 3.21 -18.01
CA LEU A 13 -25.05 3.98 -18.51
C LEU A 13 -24.22 4.58 -17.38
N ALA A 14 -24.84 5.05 -16.29
CA ALA A 14 -24.15 5.58 -15.12
C ALA A 14 -23.35 4.49 -14.38
N THR A 15 -23.91 3.30 -14.25
CA THR A 15 -23.20 2.16 -13.58
C THR A 15 -22.07 1.63 -14.45
N ILE A 16 -22.23 1.55 -15.76
CA ILE A 16 -21.17 1.15 -16.70
C ILE A 16 -20.05 2.22 -16.69
N GLY A 17 -20.40 3.50 -16.77
CA GLY A 17 -19.44 4.60 -16.71
C GLY A 17 -18.63 4.61 -15.42
N TRP A 18 -19.27 4.37 -14.28
CA TRP A 18 -18.61 4.23 -12.98
C TRP A 18 -17.61 3.06 -12.96
N PHE A 19 -18.00 1.91 -13.49
CA PHE A 19 -17.15 0.73 -13.56
C PHE A 19 -15.90 0.97 -14.43
N TYR A 20 -16.05 1.63 -15.58
CA TYR A 20 -14.93 1.95 -16.48
C TYR A 20 -13.99 3.04 -15.95
N ILE A 21 -14.47 3.97 -15.14
CA ILE A 21 -13.68 5.10 -14.63
C ILE A 21 -12.99 4.75 -13.31
N VAL A 22 -13.65 4.01 -12.44
CA VAL A 22 -13.16 3.74 -11.06
C VAL A 22 -12.34 2.47 -10.97
N ALA A 23 -12.77 1.39 -11.64
CA ALA A 23 -12.09 0.10 -11.55
C ALA A 23 -10.61 0.12 -12.02
N PRO A 24 -10.23 0.79 -13.11
CA PRO A 24 -8.84 0.87 -13.54
C PRO A 24 -7.93 1.61 -12.54
N ARG A 25 -8.47 2.60 -11.83
CA ARG A 25 -7.70 3.38 -10.83
C ARG A 25 -7.37 2.58 -9.58
N LEU A 26 -8.23 1.63 -9.21
CA LEU A 26 -8.00 0.75 -8.05
C LEU A 26 -6.99 -0.36 -8.35
N THR A 27 -6.72 -0.66 -9.62
CA THR A 27 -5.82 -1.74 -10.04
C THR A 27 -4.50 -1.23 -10.60
N ALA A 28 -4.34 0.08 -10.81
CA ALA A 28 -3.09 0.65 -11.30
C ALA A 28 -1.97 0.46 -10.26
N PRO A 29 -0.74 0.14 -10.70
CA PRO A 29 0.42 0.14 -9.82
C PRO A 29 0.58 1.51 -9.15
N VAL A 30 0.99 1.49 -7.89
CA VAL A 30 1.29 2.69 -7.11
C VAL A 30 2.71 2.60 -6.59
N ARG A 31 3.40 3.73 -6.52
CA ARG A 31 4.74 3.77 -5.90
C ARG A 31 4.65 3.38 -4.43
N ALA A 32 5.58 2.54 -4.00
CA ALA A 32 5.60 2.00 -2.64
C ALA A 32 5.76 3.08 -1.56
N ASP A 33 6.45 4.17 -1.87
CA ASP A 33 6.65 5.33 -0.98
C ASP A 33 5.39 6.23 -0.83
N LEU A 34 4.36 5.99 -1.64
CA LEU A 34 3.08 6.71 -1.61
C LEU A 34 1.93 5.90 -0.98
N LEU A 35 2.20 4.70 -0.50
CA LEU A 35 1.20 3.90 0.21
C LEU A 35 0.79 4.58 1.52
N ALA A 36 -0.47 4.43 1.87
CA ALA A 36 -1.05 4.92 3.11
C ALA A 36 -1.11 3.84 4.19
N LEU A 37 -1.22 4.26 5.44
CA LEU A 37 -1.42 3.35 6.58
C LEU A 37 -2.68 2.50 6.36
N GLY A 38 -2.55 1.19 6.47
CA GLY A 38 -3.62 0.23 6.25
C GLY A 38 -3.82 -0.21 4.79
N ASP A 39 -3.04 0.33 3.84
CA ASP A 39 -3.07 -0.17 2.47
C ASP A 39 -2.59 -1.61 2.41
N CYS A 40 -3.35 -2.47 1.72
CA CYS A 40 -2.95 -3.84 1.42
C CYS A 40 -2.34 -3.95 0.02
N VAL A 41 -1.27 -4.74 -0.11
CA VAL A 41 -0.53 -4.85 -1.35
C VAL A 41 -0.34 -6.30 -1.79
N ARG A 42 -0.42 -6.51 -3.09
CA ARG A 42 -0.01 -7.75 -3.73
C ARG A 42 1.38 -7.53 -4.30
N ALA A 43 2.39 -7.97 -3.55
CA ALA A 43 3.78 -8.01 -3.97
C ALA A 43 4.24 -9.47 -4.07
N SER A 44 5.29 -9.74 -4.85
CA SER A 44 5.92 -11.05 -4.88
C SER A 44 6.63 -11.37 -3.56
N GLU A 45 6.85 -12.63 -3.27
CA GLU A 45 7.45 -13.17 -2.03
C GLU A 45 8.89 -12.68 -1.73
N ASN A 46 9.48 -11.87 -2.59
CA ASN A 46 10.84 -11.36 -2.43
C ASN A 46 10.93 -10.35 -1.27
N ASP A 47 12.05 -10.37 -0.56
CA ASP A 47 12.33 -9.56 0.64
C ASP A 47 12.37 -8.04 0.41
N VAL A 48 12.36 -7.59 -0.82
CA VAL A 48 12.40 -6.17 -1.19
C VAL A 48 11.09 -5.78 -1.84
N LEU A 49 10.44 -4.77 -1.29
CA LEU A 49 9.27 -4.18 -1.91
C LEU A 49 9.69 -3.49 -3.21
N PRO A 50 9.11 -3.86 -4.36
CA PRO A 50 9.42 -3.17 -5.62
C PRO A 50 8.99 -1.70 -5.55
N HIS A 51 9.60 -0.83 -6.35
CA HIS A 51 9.26 0.60 -6.39
C HIS A 51 7.77 0.84 -6.70
N GLU A 52 7.18 -0.04 -7.50
CA GLU A 52 5.75 -0.03 -7.79
C GLU A 52 5.11 -1.33 -7.33
N VAL A 53 4.00 -1.20 -6.63
CA VAL A 53 3.22 -2.32 -6.09
C VAL A 53 1.76 -2.21 -6.50
N LYS A 54 1.10 -3.34 -6.56
CA LYS A 54 -0.34 -3.38 -6.78
C LYS A 54 -1.06 -3.26 -5.43
N ARG A 55 -1.73 -2.12 -5.23
CA ARG A 55 -2.63 -1.93 -4.09
C ARG A 55 -3.93 -2.71 -4.34
N VAL A 56 -4.42 -3.40 -3.31
CA VAL A 56 -5.64 -4.20 -3.33
C VAL A 56 -6.47 -3.92 -2.07
N THR A 57 -7.72 -4.37 -2.05
CA THR A 57 -8.52 -4.36 -0.82
C THR A 57 -8.02 -5.45 0.13
N CYS A 58 -8.05 -5.19 1.45
CA CYS A 58 -7.58 -6.17 2.44
C CYS A 58 -8.50 -7.39 2.55
N GLU A 59 -9.77 -7.27 2.14
CA GLU A 59 -10.71 -8.39 2.05
C GLU A 59 -10.35 -9.38 0.93
N GLY A 60 -9.59 -8.93 -0.06
CA GLY A 60 -9.07 -9.77 -1.14
C GLY A 60 -7.72 -10.41 -0.80
N PRO A 61 -7.24 -11.32 -1.67
CA PRO A 61 -5.96 -11.99 -1.46
C PRO A 61 -4.80 -11.00 -1.61
N HIS A 62 -3.92 -10.93 -0.60
CA HIS A 62 -2.75 -10.06 -0.55
C HIS A 62 -1.62 -10.67 0.30
N TYR A 63 -0.44 -10.08 0.25
CA TYR A 63 0.73 -10.51 1.03
C TYR A 63 1.16 -9.47 2.05
N GLY A 64 1.02 -8.18 1.76
CA GLY A 64 1.53 -7.11 2.60
C GLY A 64 0.46 -6.14 3.06
N GLU A 65 0.66 -5.56 4.26
CA GLU A 65 -0.16 -4.48 4.78
C GLU A 65 0.74 -3.40 5.39
N VAL A 66 0.46 -2.14 5.07
CA VAL A 66 1.17 -0.98 5.61
C VAL A 66 0.77 -0.76 7.07
N PHE A 67 1.72 -0.94 7.98
CA PHE A 67 1.46 -0.80 9.41
C PHE A 67 2.07 0.46 10.04
N ALA A 68 3.02 1.12 9.36
CA ALA A 68 3.57 2.38 9.81
C ALA A 68 4.16 3.19 8.65
N ILE A 69 4.30 4.48 8.87
CA ILE A 69 5.00 5.40 7.98
C ILE A 69 5.98 6.21 8.84
N VAL A 70 7.24 6.22 8.44
CA VAL A 70 8.30 6.98 9.10
C VAL A 70 8.70 8.15 8.20
N ARG A 71 8.65 9.36 8.73
CA ARG A 71 9.01 10.54 7.97
C ARG A 71 10.52 10.79 8.05
N ALA A 72 11.14 10.91 6.89
CA ALA A 72 12.53 11.32 6.79
C ALA A 72 12.67 12.84 7.02
N PRO A 73 13.87 13.31 7.44
CA PRO A 73 14.15 14.74 7.52
C PRO A 73 13.93 15.44 6.18
N ASP A 74 13.38 16.65 6.21
CA ASP A 74 13.11 17.43 5.00
C ASP A 74 14.38 18.13 4.51
N THR A 75 15.28 17.35 3.92
CA THR A 75 16.49 17.84 3.27
C THR A 75 16.29 17.95 1.77
N ARG A 76 16.95 18.94 1.14
CA ARG A 76 16.90 19.08 -0.33
C ARG A 76 17.64 17.94 -1.02
N GLU A 77 18.79 17.56 -0.47
CA GLU A 77 19.63 16.49 -1.00
C GLU A 77 19.08 15.11 -0.64
N TYR A 78 19.11 14.21 -1.60
CA TYR A 78 18.73 12.80 -1.38
C TYR A 78 19.74 12.13 -0.45
N PRO A 79 19.33 11.60 0.71
CA PRO A 79 20.26 11.07 1.70
C PRO A 79 20.89 9.72 1.33
N GLY A 80 20.42 9.12 0.24
CA GLY A 80 20.80 7.79 -0.18
C GLY A 80 19.92 6.68 0.39
N GLU A 81 19.85 5.58 -0.33
CA GLU A 81 19.00 4.44 0.02
C GLU A 81 19.38 3.84 1.38
N ASP A 82 20.67 3.71 1.69
CA ASP A 82 21.13 3.14 2.95
C ASP A 82 20.72 3.98 4.16
N ALA A 83 20.71 5.29 4.05
CA ALA A 83 20.25 6.18 5.12
C ALA A 83 18.74 6.00 5.35
N LEU A 84 17.96 5.87 4.28
CA LEU A 84 16.52 5.63 4.37
C LEU A 84 16.20 4.22 4.88
N ARG A 85 17.00 3.21 4.54
CA ARG A 85 16.88 1.86 5.12
C ARG A 85 17.10 1.87 6.63
N ARG A 86 18.15 2.55 7.11
CA ARG A 86 18.37 2.70 8.57
C ARG A 86 17.22 3.44 9.26
N LEU A 87 16.57 4.38 8.58
CA LEU A 87 15.38 5.02 9.12
C LEU A 87 14.23 4.02 9.29
N GLY A 88 14.17 3.00 8.45
CA GLY A 88 13.24 1.87 8.55
C GLY A 88 13.39 1.03 9.82
N ASP A 89 14.52 1.10 10.54
CA ASP A 89 14.69 0.42 11.83
C ASP A 89 13.64 0.88 12.86
N GLN A 90 13.14 2.11 12.71
CA GLN A 90 12.06 2.65 13.53
C GLN A 90 10.71 1.95 13.32
N CYS A 91 10.57 1.14 12.26
CA CYS A 91 9.35 0.38 12.01
C CYS A 91 9.15 -0.76 13.01
N SER A 92 10.24 -1.35 13.51
CA SER A 92 10.22 -2.62 14.25
C SER A 92 9.32 -2.59 15.50
N GLY A 93 9.30 -1.46 16.23
CA GLY A 93 8.43 -1.31 17.41
C GLY A 93 6.97 -0.98 17.10
N LYS A 94 6.66 -0.57 15.87
CA LYS A 94 5.33 -0.04 15.52
C LYS A 94 4.33 -1.11 15.09
N LEU A 95 4.80 -2.32 14.80
CA LEU A 95 3.92 -3.39 14.34
C LEU A 95 2.95 -3.83 15.43
N PHE A 96 3.41 -3.99 16.66
CA PHE A 96 2.57 -4.37 17.79
C PHE A 96 1.61 -3.25 18.22
N ASP A 97 2.00 -1.98 18.05
CA ASP A 97 1.10 -0.85 18.28
C ASP A 97 -0.05 -0.84 17.25
N TYR A 98 0.25 -1.22 16.01
CA TYR A 98 -0.72 -1.29 14.93
C TYR A 98 -1.61 -2.54 14.99
N ALA A 99 -1.04 -3.69 15.32
CA ALA A 99 -1.68 -5.00 15.33
C ALA A 99 -1.33 -5.76 16.63
N PRO A 100 -1.95 -5.40 17.78
CA PRO A 100 -1.59 -5.96 19.08
C PRO A 100 -1.87 -7.46 19.21
N ASN A 101 -2.76 -7.99 18.38
CA ASN A 101 -3.14 -9.42 18.38
C ASN A 101 -2.36 -10.24 17.35
N ILE A 102 -1.36 -9.64 16.69
CA ILE A 102 -0.56 -10.37 15.70
C ILE A 102 0.21 -11.52 16.39
N PRO A 103 0.20 -12.74 15.84
CA PRO A 103 0.93 -13.86 16.43
C PRO A 103 2.43 -13.55 16.54
N GLU A 104 3.01 -13.85 17.70
CA GLU A 104 4.46 -13.78 17.87
C GLU A 104 5.15 -14.81 16.98
N GLY A 105 6.29 -14.43 16.38
CA GLY A 105 7.10 -15.34 15.58
C GLY A 105 7.34 -14.85 14.15
N PRO A 106 8.02 -15.65 13.32
CA PRO A 106 8.46 -15.25 11.98
C PRO A 106 7.35 -15.30 10.91
N THR A 107 6.12 -14.97 11.31
CA THR A 107 4.94 -14.99 10.44
C THR A 107 4.95 -13.84 9.43
N PHE A 108 5.57 -12.73 9.83
CA PHE A 108 5.69 -11.54 9.01
C PHE A 108 7.13 -11.09 8.89
N ARG A 109 7.47 -10.54 7.73
CA ARG A 109 8.76 -9.89 7.46
C ARG A 109 8.52 -8.40 7.28
N LEU A 110 9.45 -7.58 7.73
CA LEU A 110 9.46 -6.17 7.43
C LEU A 110 9.93 -5.95 6.00
N ALA A 111 9.12 -5.28 5.19
CA ALA A 111 9.55 -4.70 3.94
C ALA A 111 9.39 -3.17 3.97
N LEU A 112 10.23 -2.47 3.22
CA LEU A 112 10.26 -1.02 3.21
C LEU A 112 9.93 -0.50 1.80
N GLY A 113 8.96 0.42 1.72
CA GLY A 113 8.76 1.28 0.58
C GLY A 113 9.61 2.53 0.74
N ILE A 114 10.71 2.63 -0.02
CA ILE A 114 11.71 3.70 0.10
C ILE A 114 11.61 4.60 -1.14
N PRO A 115 11.58 5.94 -1.00
CA PRO A 115 11.60 6.83 -2.14
C PRO A 115 12.92 6.72 -2.91
N SER A 116 12.85 6.68 -4.22
CA SER A 116 14.00 6.85 -5.10
C SER A 116 14.52 8.30 -5.07
N ALA A 117 15.71 8.57 -5.63
CA ALA A 117 16.22 9.93 -5.77
C ALA A 117 15.27 10.82 -6.60
N GLN A 118 14.61 10.26 -7.63
CA GLN A 118 13.59 10.97 -8.39
C GLN A 118 12.37 11.30 -7.51
N ALA A 119 11.83 10.31 -6.79
CA ALA A 119 10.71 10.51 -5.87
C ALA A 119 11.02 11.56 -4.80
N TRP A 120 12.27 11.59 -4.33
CA TRP A 120 12.77 12.60 -3.39
C TRP A 120 12.75 14.00 -3.99
N SER A 121 13.20 14.16 -5.23
CA SER A 121 13.16 15.43 -5.95
C SER A 121 11.72 15.94 -6.18
N GLU A 122 10.76 15.01 -6.26
CA GLU A 122 9.32 15.26 -6.37
C GLU A 122 8.64 15.52 -5.01
N GLY A 123 9.39 15.50 -3.91
CA GLY A 123 8.89 15.82 -2.57
C GLY A 123 8.53 14.63 -1.68
N SER A 124 8.75 13.39 -2.10
CA SER A 124 8.54 12.23 -1.22
C SER A 124 9.56 12.22 -0.07
N ARG A 125 9.05 12.06 1.16
CA ARG A 125 9.84 12.09 2.41
C ARG A 125 9.43 10.96 3.35
N SER A 126 8.80 9.91 2.83
CA SER A 126 8.24 8.85 3.66
C SER A 126 8.92 7.52 3.38
N VAL A 127 9.30 6.82 4.44
CA VAL A 127 9.63 5.40 4.42
C VAL A 127 8.41 4.64 4.91
N VAL A 128 7.87 3.78 4.07
CA VAL A 128 6.65 3.02 4.33
C VAL A 128 7.03 1.64 4.87
N CYS A 129 6.48 1.28 6.03
CA CYS A 129 6.73 0.01 6.70
C CYS A 129 5.60 -0.97 6.37
N VAL A 130 5.93 -2.08 5.73
CA VAL A 130 4.98 -3.10 5.29
C VAL A 130 5.25 -4.41 5.99
N ALA A 131 4.23 -4.97 6.63
CA ALA A 131 4.26 -6.32 7.18
C ALA A 131 3.93 -7.30 6.04
N MET A 132 4.95 -8.04 5.57
CA MET A 132 4.81 -9.03 4.51
C MET A 132 4.59 -10.41 5.10
N ALA A 133 3.44 -11.01 4.83
CA ALA A 133 3.15 -12.39 5.21
C ALA A 133 3.90 -13.38 4.29
N LYS A 134 4.28 -14.52 4.85
CA LYS A 134 4.90 -15.61 4.10
C LYS A 134 3.95 -16.24 3.07
N ASN A 135 2.67 -16.31 3.41
CA ASN A 135 1.61 -16.86 2.57
C ASN A 135 0.58 -15.80 2.24
N GLU A 136 -0.14 -16.00 1.15
CA GLU A 136 -1.28 -15.16 0.80
C GLU A 136 -2.32 -15.18 1.94
N ARG A 137 -2.87 -14.03 2.24
CA ARG A 137 -3.83 -13.84 3.32
C ARG A 137 -5.02 -12.98 2.89
N TRP A 138 -6.06 -12.99 3.72
CA TRP A 138 -7.27 -12.20 3.62
C TRP A 138 -7.52 -11.47 4.94
N GLY A 139 -8.13 -10.32 4.88
CA GLY A 139 -8.40 -9.49 6.05
C GLY A 139 -7.17 -8.71 6.55
N SER A 140 -7.41 -7.62 7.27
CA SER A 140 -6.37 -6.80 7.87
C SER A 140 -5.65 -7.54 9.00
N ILE A 141 -4.37 -7.22 9.23
CA ILE A 141 -3.61 -7.68 10.42
C ILE A 141 -4.03 -6.94 11.70
N ARG A 142 -4.76 -5.84 11.55
CA ARG A 142 -5.19 -4.97 12.64
C ARG A 142 -6.38 -5.54 13.44
N SER A 143 -7.13 -6.47 12.86
CA SER A 143 -8.36 -7.06 13.44
C SER A 143 -8.07 -8.18 14.42
#